data_16d77c61965035ddff5fdb57d8495cf4
#
_entry.id   16d77c61965035ddff5fdb57d8495cf4
#
_cell.length_a   1.000
_cell.length_b   1.000
_cell.length_c   1.000
_cell.angle_alpha   90.00
_cell.angle_beta   90.00
_cell.angle_gamma   90.00
#
_symmetry.space_group_name_H-M   'P 1'
#
loop_
_entity.id
_entity.type
_entity.pdbx_description
1 polymer ?
#
loop_
_entity_poly.entity_id
_entity_poly.type
_entity_poly.pdbx_seq_one_letter_code
_entity_poly.pdbx_strand_id
1 'polypeptide(L)'
;PDDYAREAKKAVAEGYDAIKIDFFTFKPDEGNFNDNDRLGLLSPEYLQMYEARVKAVREAIGPNVDLIIENHSFTDSQSAAQLGNLVKKYNIFYFEEPSTPTPQLSKFVHDETGLPIANGERIYTRWQYIEYFKQNAIQVIQPDVGTCGGITEIKKICDMAHVFDVGVQVHACGSPLSTAAALHLECAIPNFVIHEHHTYALSPYNKELCIHDY
;
A
#
# COMPACT_ATOMS: atom_id res chain seq x y z
N PRO A 1 -7.37 -15.66 -10.37
CA PRO A 1 -8.42 -14.68 -10.02
C PRO A 1 -9.33 -15.16 -8.91
N ASP A 2 -9.82 -16.40 -8.95
CA ASP A 2 -10.86 -16.91 -8.04
C ASP A 2 -10.40 -16.94 -6.58
N ASP A 3 -9.14 -17.28 -6.32
CA ASP A 3 -8.59 -17.28 -4.96
C ASP A 3 -8.53 -15.86 -4.38
N TYR A 4 -8.08 -14.88 -5.17
CA TYR A 4 -8.07 -13.47 -4.76
C TYR A 4 -9.49 -12.97 -4.42
N ALA A 5 -10.48 -13.30 -5.27
CA ALA A 5 -11.87 -12.93 -5.05
C ALA A 5 -12.46 -13.60 -3.80
N ARG A 6 -12.14 -14.87 -3.56
CA ARG A 6 -12.59 -15.62 -2.39
C ARG A 6 -12.05 -15.03 -1.08
N GLU A 7 -10.75 -14.77 -1.01
CA GLU A 7 -10.12 -14.22 0.19
C GLU A 7 -10.58 -12.78 0.46
N ALA A 8 -10.74 -11.97 -0.60
CA ALA A 8 -11.29 -10.62 -0.47
C ALA A 8 -12.74 -10.63 0.07
N LYS A 9 -13.61 -11.53 -0.40
CA LYS A 9 -14.96 -11.70 0.15
C LYS A 9 -14.95 -12.09 1.62
N LYS A 10 -14.02 -12.94 2.02
CA LYS A 10 -13.87 -13.35 3.41
C LYS A 10 -13.51 -12.16 4.28
N ALA A 11 -12.51 -11.35 3.89
CA ALA A 11 -12.13 -10.16 4.62
C ALA A 11 -13.29 -9.17 4.77
N VAL A 12 -14.06 -8.92 3.71
CA VAL A 12 -15.26 -8.08 3.79
C VAL A 12 -16.31 -8.65 4.75
N ALA A 13 -16.49 -9.97 4.76
CA ALA A 13 -17.41 -10.63 5.70
C ALA A 13 -16.93 -10.54 7.16
N GLU A 14 -15.64 -10.38 7.40
CA GLU A 14 -15.02 -10.13 8.71
C GLU A 14 -15.15 -8.66 9.16
N GLY A 15 -15.63 -7.76 8.27
CA GLY A 15 -15.94 -6.38 8.59
C GLY A 15 -14.94 -5.34 8.04
N TYR A 16 -13.97 -5.74 7.22
CA TYR A 16 -13.06 -4.80 6.59
C TYR A 16 -13.77 -3.99 5.51
N ASP A 17 -13.54 -2.69 5.49
CA ASP A 17 -14.10 -1.71 4.54
C ASP A 17 -13.12 -1.30 3.44
N ALA A 18 -11.88 -1.78 3.53
CA ALA A 18 -10.86 -1.64 2.50
C ALA A 18 -10.02 -2.92 2.39
N ILE A 19 -9.59 -3.22 1.18
CA ILE A 19 -8.76 -4.40 0.87
C ILE A 19 -7.50 -3.95 0.13
N LYS A 20 -6.33 -4.33 0.65
CA LYS A 20 -5.04 -4.10 0.02
C LYS A 20 -4.47 -5.43 -0.49
N ILE A 21 -4.04 -5.47 -1.75
CA ILE A 21 -3.52 -6.69 -2.38
C ILE A 21 -2.35 -6.37 -3.30
N ASP A 22 -1.28 -7.15 -3.16
CA ASP A 22 -0.26 -7.30 -4.20
C ASP A 22 -0.71 -8.36 -5.20
N PHE A 23 -1.11 -7.90 -6.37
CA PHE A 23 -1.58 -8.77 -7.46
C PHE A 23 -0.44 -9.39 -8.28
N PHE A 24 0.80 -9.01 -7.98
CA PHE A 24 1.99 -9.42 -8.73
C PHE A 24 2.95 -10.29 -7.93
N THR A 25 2.51 -10.85 -6.78
CA THR A 25 3.31 -11.75 -5.95
C THR A 25 3.46 -13.13 -6.56
N PHE A 26 2.35 -13.73 -7.03
CA PHE A 26 2.31 -15.12 -7.48
C PHE A 26 2.04 -15.24 -8.98
N LYS A 27 2.78 -16.13 -9.65
CA LYS A 27 2.49 -16.55 -11.03
C LYS A 27 1.21 -17.40 -11.09
N PRO A 28 0.57 -17.53 -12.27
CA PRO A 28 -0.60 -18.39 -12.45
C PRO A 28 -0.33 -19.88 -12.19
N ASP A 29 0.90 -20.33 -12.36
CA ASP A 29 1.38 -21.72 -12.31
C ASP A 29 2.07 -22.09 -10.99
N GLU A 30 1.68 -21.46 -9.87
CA GLU A 30 2.16 -21.73 -8.52
C GLU A 30 3.62 -21.33 -8.24
N GLY A 31 4.20 -20.45 -9.04
CA GLY A 31 5.53 -19.86 -8.82
C GLY A 31 5.48 -18.43 -8.29
N ASN A 32 6.59 -17.97 -7.75
CA ASN A 32 6.79 -16.54 -7.52
C ASN A 32 7.35 -15.88 -8.79
N PHE A 33 6.98 -14.60 -8.99
CA PHE A 33 7.67 -13.79 -9.98
C PHE A 33 9.12 -13.57 -9.54
N ASN A 34 10.05 -13.64 -10.51
CA ASN A 34 11.39 -13.12 -10.27
C ASN A 34 11.44 -11.61 -10.59
N ASP A 35 12.52 -10.95 -10.18
CA ASP A 35 12.61 -9.49 -10.34
C ASP A 35 12.54 -9.06 -11.81
N ASN A 36 13.11 -9.84 -12.72
CA ASN A 36 13.11 -9.51 -14.15
C ASN A 36 11.73 -9.63 -14.82
N ASP A 37 10.84 -10.45 -14.27
CA ASP A 37 9.48 -10.63 -14.81
C ASP A 37 8.61 -9.36 -14.62
N ARG A 38 8.99 -8.49 -13.70
CA ARG A 38 8.22 -7.32 -13.24
C ARG A 38 8.80 -5.97 -13.69
N LEU A 39 9.86 -5.99 -14.48
CA LEU A 39 10.58 -4.79 -14.92
C LEU A 39 10.42 -4.56 -16.42
N GLY A 40 10.54 -3.30 -16.82
CA GLY A 40 10.43 -2.85 -18.21
C GLY A 40 8.98 -2.88 -18.71
N LEU A 41 8.81 -3.10 -20.01
CA LEU A 41 7.47 -3.22 -20.59
C LEU A 41 6.94 -4.63 -20.35
N LEU A 42 5.86 -4.72 -19.61
CA LEU A 42 5.22 -6.00 -19.27
C LEU A 42 4.61 -6.67 -20.49
N SER A 43 4.68 -8.00 -20.51
CA SER A 43 4.07 -8.81 -21.58
C SER A 43 2.54 -8.66 -21.57
N PRO A 44 1.86 -8.81 -22.72
CA PRO A 44 0.40 -8.83 -22.78
C PRO A 44 -0.22 -9.89 -21.86
N GLU A 45 0.43 -11.01 -21.68
CA GLU A 45 -0.03 -12.07 -20.77
C GLU A 45 -0.05 -11.60 -19.31
N TYR A 46 1.02 -10.95 -18.85
CA TYR A 46 1.08 -10.42 -17.48
C TYR A 46 0.09 -9.29 -17.25
N LEU A 47 -0.10 -8.42 -18.23
CA LEU A 47 -1.11 -7.37 -18.17
C LEU A 47 -2.53 -7.95 -18.06
N GLN A 48 -2.87 -8.94 -18.88
CA GLN A 48 -4.16 -9.61 -18.82
C GLN A 48 -4.39 -10.34 -17.50
N MET A 49 -3.37 -11.01 -16.99
CA MET A 49 -3.41 -11.69 -15.69
C MET A 49 -3.68 -10.69 -14.56
N TYR A 50 -2.94 -9.60 -14.52
CA TYR A 50 -3.08 -8.57 -13.49
C TYR A 50 -4.50 -7.96 -13.52
N GLU A 51 -4.95 -7.56 -14.70
CA GLU A 51 -6.30 -7.02 -14.87
C GLU A 51 -7.39 -8.00 -14.43
N ALA A 52 -7.27 -9.27 -14.82
CA ALA A 52 -8.24 -10.30 -14.44
C ALA A 52 -8.33 -10.48 -12.92
N ARG A 53 -7.22 -10.39 -12.20
CA ARG A 53 -7.17 -10.48 -10.73
C ARG A 53 -7.84 -9.27 -10.08
N VAL A 54 -7.47 -8.06 -10.48
CA VAL A 54 -8.07 -6.81 -9.97
C VAL A 54 -9.57 -6.77 -10.23
N LYS A 55 -9.99 -7.12 -11.45
CA LYS A 55 -11.40 -7.21 -11.83
C LYS A 55 -12.17 -8.18 -10.93
N ALA A 56 -11.65 -9.39 -10.75
CA ALA A 56 -12.30 -10.42 -9.94
C ALA A 56 -12.48 -9.97 -8.49
N VAL A 57 -11.48 -9.31 -7.90
CA VAL A 57 -11.59 -8.74 -6.55
C VAL A 57 -12.62 -7.62 -6.51
N ARG A 58 -12.58 -6.65 -7.42
CA ARG A 58 -13.56 -5.56 -7.46
C ARG A 58 -15.00 -6.07 -7.60
N GLU A 59 -15.25 -7.04 -8.46
CA GLU A 59 -16.56 -7.68 -8.60
C GLU A 59 -16.99 -8.42 -7.32
N ALA A 60 -16.02 -9.00 -6.62
CA ALA A 60 -16.26 -9.76 -5.39
C ALA A 60 -16.62 -8.89 -4.18
N ILE A 61 -15.93 -7.74 -4.02
CA ILE A 61 -16.12 -6.84 -2.87
C ILE A 61 -17.19 -5.76 -3.10
N GLY A 62 -17.62 -5.59 -4.35
CA GLY A 62 -18.62 -4.57 -4.72
C GLY A 62 -18.04 -3.14 -4.78
N PRO A 63 -18.89 -2.14 -5.04
CA PRO A 63 -18.43 -0.77 -5.31
C PRO A 63 -18.11 0.06 -4.04
N ASN A 64 -18.54 -0.38 -2.87
CA ASN A 64 -18.48 0.40 -1.62
C ASN A 64 -17.31 0.04 -0.71
N VAL A 65 -16.52 -0.96 -1.06
CA VAL A 65 -15.31 -1.34 -0.35
C VAL A 65 -14.11 -0.76 -1.09
N ASP A 66 -13.20 -0.10 -0.40
CA ASP A 66 -12.02 0.48 -1.02
C ASP A 66 -11.05 -0.62 -1.48
N LEU A 67 -10.50 -0.45 -2.68
CA LEU A 67 -9.50 -1.37 -3.23
C LEU A 67 -8.18 -0.64 -3.40
N ILE A 68 -7.18 -1.13 -2.69
CA ILE A 68 -5.80 -0.67 -2.74
C ILE A 68 -4.98 -1.70 -3.51
N ILE A 69 -4.22 -1.25 -4.48
CA ILE A 69 -3.25 -2.09 -5.19
C ILE A 69 -1.85 -1.79 -4.68
N GLU A 70 -1.06 -2.82 -4.52
CA GLU A 70 0.31 -2.72 -4.02
C GLU A 70 1.27 -3.50 -4.91
N ASN A 71 2.50 -3.00 -5.06
CA ASN A 71 3.56 -3.69 -5.82
C ASN A 71 4.86 -3.87 -5.04
N HIS A 72 4.92 -3.51 -3.74
CA HIS A 72 6.12 -3.64 -2.88
C HIS A 72 7.42 -3.10 -3.53
N SER A 73 7.32 -2.08 -4.36
CA SER A 73 8.46 -1.53 -5.15
C SER A 73 9.12 -2.54 -6.10
N PHE A 74 8.47 -3.67 -6.43
CA PHE A 74 9.02 -4.69 -7.30
C PHE A 74 8.91 -4.38 -8.78
N THR A 75 8.07 -3.42 -9.17
CA THR A 75 7.97 -2.92 -10.54
C THR A 75 8.79 -1.65 -10.73
N ASP A 76 9.24 -1.38 -11.95
CA ASP A 76 9.75 -0.07 -12.29
C ASP A 76 8.60 0.91 -12.62
N SER A 77 8.91 2.18 -12.79
CA SER A 77 7.89 3.21 -13.02
C SER A 77 7.14 3.04 -14.35
N GLN A 78 7.75 2.46 -15.38
CA GLN A 78 7.09 2.19 -16.67
C GLN A 78 6.08 1.06 -16.54
N SER A 79 6.48 -0.06 -15.92
CA SER A 79 5.60 -1.19 -15.62
C SER A 79 4.45 -0.74 -14.71
N ALA A 80 4.75 0.03 -13.67
CA ALA A 80 3.74 0.56 -12.76
C ALA A 80 2.72 1.45 -13.49
N ALA A 81 3.17 2.32 -14.39
CA ALA A 81 2.27 3.16 -15.20
C ALA A 81 1.37 2.32 -16.13
N GLN A 82 1.92 1.24 -16.75
CA GLN A 82 1.11 0.30 -17.53
C GLN A 82 0.01 -0.34 -16.68
N LEU A 83 0.37 -0.87 -15.50
CA LEU A 83 -0.57 -1.50 -14.58
C LEU A 83 -1.62 -0.51 -14.07
N GLY A 84 -1.20 0.65 -13.58
CA GLY A 84 -2.12 1.67 -13.07
C GLY A 84 -3.14 2.12 -14.13
N ASN A 85 -2.69 2.40 -15.36
CA ASN A 85 -3.57 2.77 -16.46
C ASN A 85 -4.58 1.67 -16.85
N LEU A 86 -4.14 0.40 -16.77
CA LEU A 86 -4.98 -0.75 -17.06
C LEU A 86 -6.12 -0.91 -16.07
N VAL A 87 -5.85 -0.67 -14.77
CA VAL A 87 -6.78 -1.00 -13.68
C VAL A 87 -7.49 0.20 -13.05
N LYS A 88 -7.12 1.45 -13.36
CA LYS A 88 -7.78 2.64 -12.77
C LYS A 88 -9.30 2.69 -12.95
N LYS A 89 -9.83 2.03 -13.98
CA LYS A 89 -11.27 1.90 -14.22
C LYS A 89 -12.02 1.08 -13.16
N TYR A 90 -11.29 0.36 -12.31
CA TYR A 90 -11.85 -0.45 -11.21
C TYR A 90 -11.96 0.31 -9.89
N ASN A 91 -11.92 1.64 -9.91
CA ASN A 91 -12.04 2.50 -8.74
C ASN A 91 -11.01 2.16 -7.65
N ILE A 92 -9.73 2.32 -8.01
CA ILE A 92 -8.60 2.10 -7.11
C ILE A 92 -8.51 3.28 -6.14
N PHE A 93 -8.44 2.99 -4.83
CA PHE A 93 -8.34 4.00 -3.79
C PHE A 93 -6.98 4.70 -3.81
N TYR A 94 -5.91 3.94 -3.79
CA TYR A 94 -4.55 4.41 -4.10
C TYR A 94 -3.66 3.24 -4.57
N PHE A 95 -2.51 3.59 -5.16
CA PHE A 95 -1.48 2.66 -5.60
C PHE A 95 -0.27 2.76 -4.68
N GLU A 96 -0.06 1.71 -3.87
CA GLU A 96 1.01 1.62 -2.90
C GLU A 96 2.26 1.05 -3.54
N GLU A 97 3.41 1.69 -3.23
CA GLU A 97 4.73 1.26 -3.65
C GLU A 97 4.81 0.82 -5.12
N PRO A 98 4.34 1.64 -6.06
CA PRO A 98 4.30 1.27 -7.47
C PRO A 98 5.69 0.99 -8.06
N SER A 99 6.73 1.64 -7.52
CA SER A 99 8.11 1.51 -7.98
C SER A 99 9.07 1.87 -6.86
N THR A 100 10.38 1.78 -7.10
CA THR A 100 11.41 2.28 -6.18
C THR A 100 11.01 3.68 -5.67
N PRO A 101 10.92 3.89 -4.35
CA PRO A 101 10.39 5.12 -3.80
C PRO A 101 11.41 6.27 -3.93
N THR A 102 11.29 7.00 -5.01
CA THR A 102 11.93 8.30 -5.20
C THR A 102 10.87 9.32 -5.60
N PRO A 103 11.02 10.61 -5.26
CA PRO A 103 10.04 11.62 -5.64
C PRO A 103 9.72 11.66 -7.13
N GLN A 104 10.76 11.53 -7.96
CA GLN A 104 10.64 11.60 -9.42
C GLN A 104 9.85 10.42 -9.99
N LEU A 105 10.13 9.19 -9.53
CA LEU A 105 9.45 7.99 -10.03
C LEU A 105 8.01 7.92 -9.52
N SER A 106 7.77 8.25 -8.26
CA SER A 106 6.42 8.33 -7.70
C SER A 106 5.57 9.36 -8.45
N LYS A 107 6.13 10.56 -8.69
CA LYS A 107 5.46 11.60 -9.46
C LYS A 107 5.16 11.14 -10.89
N PHE A 108 6.10 10.50 -11.55
CA PHE A 108 5.91 9.98 -12.90
C PHE A 108 4.70 9.03 -12.95
N VAL A 109 4.61 8.06 -12.03
CA VAL A 109 3.47 7.13 -12.00
C VAL A 109 2.16 7.86 -11.71
N HIS A 110 2.16 8.84 -10.80
CA HIS A 110 0.99 9.67 -10.54
C HIS A 110 0.53 10.42 -11.79
N ASP A 111 1.44 11.13 -12.44
CA ASP A 111 1.13 11.95 -13.62
C ASP A 111 0.62 11.10 -14.79
N GLU A 112 1.19 9.92 -15.01
CA GLU A 112 0.80 9.01 -16.10
C GLU A 112 -0.55 8.29 -15.84
N THR A 113 -0.87 8.02 -14.58
CA THR A 113 -2.06 7.20 -14.27
C THR A 113 -3.24 8.01 -13.77
N GLY A 114 -2.97 9.13 -13.10
CA GLY A 114 -3.96 9.89 -12.33
C GLY A 114 -4.37 9.20 -11.01
N LEU A 115 -3.75 8.07 -10.65
CA LEU A 115 -4.01 7.42 -9.38
C LEU A 115 -3.29 8.14 -8.23
N PRO A 116 -3.90 8.24 -7.04
CA PRO A 116 -3.15 8.62 -5.84
C PRO A 116 -2.04 7.59 -5.57
N ILE A 117 -0.85 8.08 -5.26
CA ILE A 117 0.30 7.25 -4.92
C ILE A 117 0.51 7.25 -3.42
N ALA A 118 0.76 6.07 -2.86
CA ALA A 118 1.13 5.89 -1.47
C ALA A 118 2.53 5.27 -1.37
N ASN A 119 3.38 5.85 -0.51
CA ASN A 119 4.71 5.33 -0.20
C ASN A 119 5.08 5.67 1.24
N GLY A 120 5.92 4.85 1.86
CA GLY A 120 6.40 5.26 3.18
C GLY A 120 7.21 4.24 3.95
N GLU A 121 6.95 2.95 3.82
CA GLU A 121 7.66 1.91 4.57
C GLU A 121 9.19 1.90 4.32
N ARG A 122 9.61 2.40 3.15
CA ARG A 122 11.01 2.53 2.72
C ARG A 122 11.51 3.98 2.69
N ILE A 123 10.76 4.92 3.27
CA ILE A 123 11.14 6.34 3.37
C ILE A 123 11.35 6.68 4.84
N TYR A 124 12.53 7.17 5.17
CA TYR A 124 12.93 7.38 6.56
C TYR A 124 13.14 8.85 6.86
N THR A 125 12.68 9.29 8.01
CA THR A 125 12.80 10.64 8.54
C THR A 125 12.14 11.73 7.69
N ARG A 126 11.79 12.86 8.33
CA ARG A 126 11.20 14.03 7.66
C ARG A 126 12.08 14.62 6.54
N TRP A 127 13.39 14.40 6.60
CA TRP A 127 14.34 14.92 5.61
C TRP A 127 14.20 14.27 4.24
N GLN A 128 13.77 13.01 4.19
CA GLN A 128 13.45 12.34 2.93
C GLN A 128 12.03 12.71 2.47
N TYR A 129 11.05 12.73 3.37
CA TYR A 129 9.65 13.01 3.05
C TYR A 129 9.44 14.40 2.44
N ILE A 130 10.18 15.44 2.88
CA ILE A 130 9.99 16.81 2.40
C ILE A 130 10.13 16.93 0.87
N GLU A 131 11.00 16.14 0.25
CA GLU A 131 11.19 16.19 -1.20
C GLU A 131 10.01 15.61 -1.99
N TYR A 132 9.30 14.64 -1.41
CA TYR A 132 8.05 14.14 -1.99
C TYR A 132 6.94 15.20 -1.92
N PHE A 133 6.82 15.87 -0.81
CA PHE A 133 5.80 16.90 -0.61
C PHE A 133 6.00 18.10 -1.54
N LYS A 134 7.21 18.63 -1.63
CA LYS A 134 7.54 19.75 -2.51
C LYS A 134 7.25 19.48 -3.99
N GLN A 135 7.33 18.21 -4.41
CA GLN A 135 7.11 17.80 -5.79
C GLN A 135 5.67 17.30 -6.04
N ASN A 136 4.81 17.26 -5.00
CA ASN A 136 3.49 16.62 -5.06
C ASN A 136 3.57 15.18 -5.59
N ALA A 137 4.56 14.43 -5.11
CA ALA A 137 4.89 13.12 -5.63
C ALA A 137 4.11 11.96 -4.98
N ILE A 138 3.46 12.22 -3.85
CA ILE A 138 2.63 11.26 -3.12
C ILE A 138 1.41 11.97 -2.54
N GLN A 139 0.30 11.25 -2.45
CA GLN A 139 -0.97 11.74 -1.89
C GLN A 139 -1.31 11.08 -0.56
N VAL A 140 -0.70 9.93 -0.28
CA VAL A 140 -0.76 9.25 1.02
C VAL A 140 0.64 8.87 1.44
N ILE A 141 1.02 9.17 2.67
CA ILE A 141 2.26 8.65 3.25
C ILE A 141 2.00 7.45 4.14
N GLN A 142 2.97 6.52 4.15
CA GLN A 142 2.88 5.27 4.90
C GLN A 142 4.15 5.04 5.76
N PRO A 143 4.47 5.99 6.66
CA PRO A 143 5.63 5.83 7.51
C PRO A 143 5.42 4.69 8.51
N ASP A 144 6.47 3.91 8.76
CA ASP A 144 6.47 2.86 9.78
C ASP A 144 7.12 3.38 11.07
N VAL A 145 6.46 3.18 12.20
CA VAL A 145 6.93 3.67 13.51
C VAL A 145 8.29 3.08 13.89
N GLY A 146 8.53 1.83 13.50
CA GLY A 146 9.77 1.11 13.83
C GLY A 146 10.98 1.54 13.00
N THR A 147 10.75 2.06 11.79
CA THR A 147 11.82 2.35 10.83
C THR A 147 12.06 3.83 10.59
N CYS A 148 11.03 4.67 10.66
CA CYS A 148 11.14 6.09 10.31
C CYS A 148 11.77 6.98 11.40
N GLY A 149 12.03 6.45 12.60
CA GLY A 149 12.62 7.20 13.72
C GLY A 149 11.79 7.26 15.00
N GLY A 150 10.79 6.38 15.12
CA GLY A 150 9.93 6.26 16.31
C GLY A 150 8.79 7.30 16.37
N ILE A 151 8.02 7.23 17.45
CA ILE A 151 6.77 8.02 17.63
C ILE A 151 7.00 9.53 17.45
N THR A 152 8.09 10.05 17.97
CA THR A 152 8.38 11.50 17.90
C THR A 152 8.66 11.95 16.47
N GLU A 153 9.38 11.15 15.70
CA GLU A 153 9.72 11.51 14.31
C GLU A 153 8.52 11.33 13.38
N ILE A 154 7.78 10.22 13.53
CA ILE A 154 6.60 9.96 12.69
C ILE A 154 5.53 11.04 12.90
N LYS A 155 5.33 11.52 14.13
CA LYS A 155 4.38 12.62 14.40
C LYS A 155 4.78 13.90 13.64
N LYS A 156 6.09 14.23 13.59
CA LYS A 156 6.58 15.38 12.83
C LYS A 156 6.43 15.20 11.32
N ILE A 157 6.59 13.96 10.82
CA ILE A 157 6.35 13.63 9.42
C ILE A 157 4.87 13.84 9.08
N CYS A 158 3.95 13.35 9.93
CA CYS A 158 2.51 13.51 9.74
C CYS A 158 2.07 14.97 9.79
N ASP A 159 2.60 15.76 10.73
CA ASP A 159 2.30 17.19 10.82
C ASP A 159 2.78 17.95 9.58
N MET A 160 3.94 17.59 9.07
CA MET A 160 4.46 18.16 7.82
C MET A 160 3.59 17.73 6.61
N ALA A 161 3.18 16.47 6.53
CA ALA A 161 2.29 15.97 5.49
C ALA A 161 0.95 16.74 5.46
N HIS A 162 0.39 17.04 6.63
CA HIS A 162 -0.84 17.82 6.77
C HIS A 162 -0.73 19.22 6.15
N VAL A 163 0.43 19.88 6.26
CA VAL A 163 0.66 21.20 5.62
C VAL A 163 0.60 21.14 4.09
N PHE A 164 0.85 19.96 3.51
CA PHE A 164 0.82 19.72 2.06
C PHE A 164 -0.45 18.98 1.58
N ASP A 165 -1.49 18.89 2.43
CA ASP A 165 -2.73 18.16 2.14
C ASP A 165 -2.53 16.67 1.80
N VAL A 166 -1.47 16.05 2.37
CA VAL A 166 -1.16 14.63 2.18
C VAL A 166 -1.76 13.82 3.32
N GLY A 167 -2.51 12.77 2.97
CA GLY A 167 -3.11 11.83 3.93
C GLY A 167 -2.09 10.88 4.55
N VAL A 168 -2.46 10.24 5.65
CA VAL A 168 -1.62 9.28 6.37
C VAL A 168 -2.35 7.97 6.58
N GLN A 169 -1.73 6.89 6.16
CA GLN A 169 -1.97 5.52 6.60
C GLN A 169 -0.64 5.03 7.18
N VAL A 170 -0.59 4.70 8.45
CA VAL A 170 0.66 4.20 9.05
C VAL A 170 0.92 2.78 8.60
N HIS A 171 2.12 2.50 8.06
CA HIS A 171 2.53 1.13 7.75
C HIS A 171 2.63 0.30 9.02
N ALA A 172 1.92 -0.82 9.08
CA ALA A 172 1.77 -1.66 10.26
C ALA A 172 1.93 -3.15 9.95
N CYS A 173 3.12 -3.54 9.52
CA CYS A 173 3.50 -4.93 9.21
C CYS A 173 4.42 -5.55 10.27
N GLY A 174 4.41 -5.04 11.50
CA GLY A 174 5.31 -5.43 12.56
C GLY A 174 4.67 -6.26 13.66
N SER A 175 5.18 -6.06 14.88
CA SER A 175 4.67 -6.71 16.08
C SER A 175 3.42 -6.00 16.63
N PRO A 176 2.70 -6.63 17.58
CA PRO A 176 1.62 -5.97 18.31
C PRO A 176 2.03 -4.63 18.95
N LEU A 177 3.29 -4.50 19.37
CA LEU A 177 3.83 -3.24 19.90
C LEU A 177 3.88 -2.13 18.84
N SER A 178 4.30 -2.47 17.61
CA SER A 178 4.27 -1.52 16.49
C SER A 178 2.85 -1.10 16.15
N THR A 179 1.90 -2.02 16.13
CA THR A 179 0.49 -1.74 15.88
C THR A 179 -0.09 -0.83 16.95
N ALA A 180 0.18 -1.10 18.23
CA ALA A 180 -0.27 -0.23 19.32
C ALA A 180 0.29 1.20 19.18
N ALA A 181 1.56 1.34 18.82
CA ALA A 181 2.17 2.64 18.57
C ALA A 181 1.55 3.37 17.37
N ALA A 182 1.23 2.63 16.28
CA ALA A 182 0.53 3.17 15.12
C ALA A 182 -0.86 3.69 15.48
N LEU A 183 -1.67 2.91 16.19
CA LEU A 183 -3.01 3.29 16.64
C LEU A 183 -3.00 4.56 17.50
N HIS A 184 -2.05 4.68 18.44
CA HIS A 184 -1.90 5.90 19.24
C HIS A 184 -1.56 7.12 18.41
N LEU A 185 -0.71 6.97 17.40
CA LEU A 185 -0.36 8.04 16.48
C LEU A 185 -1.57 8.46 15.63
N GLU A 186 -2.25 7.49 15.04
CA GLU A 186 -3.40 7.71 14.16
C GLU A 186 -4.52 8.48 14.85
N CYS A 187 -4.75 8.20 16.13
CA CYS A 187 -5.69 8.98 16.95
C CYS A 187 -5.22 10.44 17.24
N ALA A 188 -3.93 10.74 17.03
CA ALA A 188 -3.34 12.03 17.36
C ALA A 188 -3.05 12.92 16.16
N ILE A 189 -3.43 12.52 14.94
CA ILE A 189 -3.18 13.25 13.70
C ILE A 189 -4.50 13.63 13.00
N PRO A 190 -4.59 14.81 12.39
CA PRO A 190 -5.82 15.27 11.73
C PRO A 190 -6.01 14.73 10.31
N ASN A 191 -4.94 14.23 9.69
CA ASN A 191 -4.89 13.78 8.29
C ASN A 191 -4.84 12.24 8.17
N PHE A 192 -5.35 11.52 9.18
CA PHE A 192 -5.54 10.08 9.15
C PHE A 192 -6.52 9.68 8.04
N VAL A 193 -6.18 8.67 7.27
CA VAL A 193 -7.00 8.12 6.18
C VAL A 193 -7.62 6.80 6.58
N ILE A 194 -6.77 5.80 6.89
CA ILE A 194 -7.19 4.44 7.22
C ILE A 194 -6.10 3.75 8.05
N HIS A 195 -6.49 2.78 8.87
CA HIS A 195 -5.57 1.91 9.60
C HIS A 195 -5.22 0.68 8.77
N GLU A 196 -3.93 0.36 8.69
CA GLU A 196 -3.48 -0.90 8.12
C GLU A 196 -3.53 -2.00 9.17
N HIS A 197 -4.37 -2.99 8.95
CA HIS A 197 -4.41 -4.19 9.77
C HIS A 197 -3.71 -5.34 9.03
N HIS A 198 -2.47 -5.57 9.39
CA HIS A 198 -1.77 -6.77 8.93
C HIS A 198 -2.17 -7.97 9.78
N THR A 199 -2.37 -9.12 9.14
CA THR A 199 -2.83 -10.35 9.80
C THR A 199 -1.72 -11.01 10.65
N TYR A 200 -1.10 -10.25 11.55
CA TYR A 200 -0.04 -10.72 12.44
C TYR A 200 -0.48 -11.93 13.30
N ALA A 201 -1.78 -12.04 13.56
CA ALA A 201 -2.36 -13.15 14.30
C ALA A 201 -2.14 -14.53 13.63
N LEU A 202 -1.80 -14.55 12.33
CA LEU A 202 -1.41 -15.77 11.61
C LEU A 202 0.00 -16.24 12.00
N SER A 203 0.81 -15.40 12.63
CA SER A 203 2.15 -15.74 13.11
C SER A 203 2.12 -16.04 14.61
N PRO A 204 2.22 -17.30 15.04
CA PRO A 204 2.02 -17.69 16.46
C PRO A 204 2.91 -16.92 17.42
N TYR A 205 4.16 -16.63 17.05
CA TYR A 205 5.10 -15.87 17.88
C TYR A 205 4.63 -14.45 18.22
N ASN A 206 3.82 -13.84 17.36
CA ASN A 206 3.31 -12.50 17.63
C ASN A 206 2.38 -12.47 18.84
N LYS A 207 1.62 -13.54 19.06
CA LYS A 207 0.74 -13.68 20.22
C LYS A 207 1.50 -13.85 21.54
N GLU A 208 2.76 -14.27 21.46
CA GLU A 208 3.62 -14.48 22.63
C GLU A 208 4.38 -13.20 23.03
N LEU A 209 4.40 -12.19 22.15
CA LEU A 209 5.14 -10.94 22.39
C LEU A 209 4.45 -9.98 23.38
N CYS A 210 3.13 -10.10 23.56
CA CYS A 210 2.35 -9.23 24.42
C CYS A 210 1.48 -10.04 25.39
N ILE A 211 1.29 -9.49 26.59
CA ILE A 211 0.41 -10.10 27.63
C ILE A 211 -1.07 -9.95 27.24
N HIS A 212 -1.38 -8.86 26.51
CA HIS A 212 -2.71 -8.54 26.03
C HIS A 212 -2.69 -8.48 24.50
N ASP A 213 -3.75 -9.04 23.91
CA ASP A 213 -4.09 -8.89 22.49
C ASP A 213 -5.12 -7.77 22.34
N TYR A 214 -5.22 -7.15 21.16
CA TYR A 214 -6.17 -6.09 20.85
C TYR A 214 -6.80 -6.30 19.48
#